data_b0c921053ec05ad68f81bbc4a7336d8c
#
_entry.id   b0c921053ec05ad68f81bbc4a7336d8c
#
_cell.length_a   1.000
_cell.length_b   1.000
_cell.length_c   1.000
_cell.angle_alpha   90.00
_cell.angle_beta   90.00
_cell.angle_gamma   90.00
#
_symmetry.space_group_name_H-M   'P 1'
#
loop_
_entity.id
_entity.type
_entity.pdbx_description
1 polymer ?
#
loop_
_entity_poly.entity_id
_entity_poly.type
_entity_poly.pdbx_seq_one_letter_code
_entity_poly.pdbx_strand_id
1 'polypeptide(L)'
;MRYLGLIFSLLLTTSAWAVAYPPVKVERINERVYAMLGPTGIPNKDNRGFVNNNLVIIGDEGIILVDAGSHRDVAKHIHAAIRTVTEKPVTHILVTHHHSDHHLGAEYYEDAEVLATEYCATQIRDGHVSMVESMQRRTGVSFGGANPSVPQTTIPHGSRQEMVIQGVRLELISADTAHTKGDLLIWLPDDGVLASGDVLVHYVNPNFYDGNLKSWVGVVDNTILSLPIKTVMPGHGPLMQLDDVIRFRNMIGDFYSTVEKIYLEDGEEADVRKNLDLEQWKRMDRYDAMIGRNINKVWLEVEEANF
;
A
#
# COMPACT_ATOMS: atom_id res chain seq x y z
N MET A 1 -13.21 -73.72 16.15
CA MET A 1 -13.47 -72.37 16.63
C MET A 1 -12.38 -71.43 16.03
N ARG A 2 -12.75 -70.60 15.05
CA ARG A 2 -11.82 -69.64 14.42
C ARG A 2 -12.18 -68.27 14.97
N TYR A 3 -11.28 -67.63 15.65
CA TYR A 3 -11.41 -66.22 16.12
C TYR A 3 -11.03 -65.28 14.96
N LEU A 4 -11.98 -64.49 14.48
CA LEU A 4 -11.77 -63.40 13.56
C LEU A 4 -11.42 -62.16 14.40
N GLY A 5 -10.17 -61.72 14.37
CA GLY A 5 -9.76 -60.45 15.00
C GLY A 5 -10.11 -59.28 14.06
N LEU A 6 -11.06 -58.40 14.48
CA LEU A 6 -11.29 -57.12 13.85
C LEU A 6 -10.17 -56.14 14.22
N ILE A 7 -9.37 -55.75 13.23
CA ILE A 7 -8.42 -54.64 13.37
C ILE A 7 -9.20 -53.34 13.12
N PHE A 8 -9.39 -52.55 14.18
CA PHE A 8 -9.95 -51.18 14.09
C PHE A 8 -8.78 -50.24 13.73
N SER A 9 -8.66 -49.82 12.48
CA SER A 9 -7.75 -48.76 12.07
C SER A 9 -8.31 -47.41 12.49
N LEU A 10 -7.70 -46.81 13.52
CA LEU A 10 -7.98 -45.44 13.95
C LEU A 10 -7.33 -44.48 12.94
N LEU A 11 -8.11 -43.95 12.02
CA LEU A 11 -7.69 -42.85 11.15
C LEU A 11 -7.61 -41.58 12.01
N LEU A 12 -6.41 -41.24 12.47
CA LEU A 12 -6.09 -39.91 13.04
C LEU A 12 -6.13 -38.88 11.90
N THR A 13 -7.27 -38.20 11.73
CA THR A 13 -7.33 -37.01 10.92
C THR A 13 -6.61 -35.87 11.66
N THR A 14 -5.36 -35.64 11.31
CA THR A 14 -4.68 -34.39 11.70
C THR A 14 -5.32 -33.25 10.93
N SER A 15 -6.26 -32.54 11.54
CA SER A 15 -6.69 -31.23 11.04
C SER A 15 -5.50 -30.29 11.15
N ALA A 16 -4.80 -30.07 10.04
CA ALA A 16 -3.88 -28.96 9.93
C ALA A 16 -4.69 -27.69 10.16
N TRP A 17 -4.48 -27.02 11.27
CA TRP A 17 -5.03 -25.70 11.52
C TRP A 17 -4.41 -24.77 10.47
N ALA A 18 -5.16 -24.44 9.44
CA ALA A 18 -4.73 -23.41 8.51
C ALA A 18 -4.58 -22.12 9.31
N VAL A 19 -3.38 -21.55 9.31
CA VAL A 19 -3.15 -20.24 9.94
C VAL A 19 -4.08 -19.25 9.26
N ALA A 20 -5.01 -18.69 10.02
CA ALA A 20 -5.98 -17.73 9.50
C ALA A 20 -5.27 -16.39 9.20
N TYR A 21 -5.72 -15.70 8.16
CA TYR A 21 -5.30 -14.32 7.93
C TYR A 21 -5.78 -13.42 9.08
N PRO A 22 -5.04 -12.34 9.42
CA PRO A 22 -5.56 -11.31 10.29
C PRO A 22 -6.91 -10.78 9.78
N PRO A 23 -7.84 -10.36 10.65
CA PRO A 23 -9.14 -9.88 10.22
C PRO A 23 -9.03 -8.58 9.41
N VAL A 24 -9.84 -8.45 8.36
CA VAL A 24 -10.03 -7.18 7.65
C VAL A 24 -10.94 -6.29 8.50
N LYS A 25 -10.48 -5.10 8.84
CA LYS A 25 -11.32 -4.10 9.50
C LYS A 25 -12.07 -3.30 8.43
N VAL A 26 -13.38 -3.47 8.37
CA VAL A 26 -14.23 -2.74 7.43
C VAL A 26 -14.69 -1.43 8.06
N GLU A 27 -14.35 -0.30 7.43
CA GLU A 27 -14.81 1.02 7.84
C GLU A 27 -15.64 1.67 6.72
N ARG A 28 -16.86 2.08 7.06
CA ARG A 28 -17.71 2.82 6.15
C ARG A 28 -17.34 4.30 6.17
N ILE A 29 -16.93 4.86 5.03
CA ILE A 29 -16.64 6.29 4.90
C ILE A 29 -17.92 7.06 4.55
N ASN A 30 -18.71 6.56 3.59
CA ASN A 30 -20.01 7.10 3.23
C ASN A 30 -20.92 6.00 2.63
N GLU A 31 -21.96 6.36 1.88
CA GLU A 31 -22.94 5.40 1.35
C GLU A 31 -22.33 4.42 0.34
N ARG A 32 -21.33 4.86 -0.44
CA ARG A 32 -20.71 4.07 -1.52
C ARG A 32 -19.23 3.77 -1.33
N VAL A 33 -18.58 4.36 -0.31
CA VAL A 33 -17.12 4.25 -0.12
C VAL A 33 -16.82 3.56 1.20
N TYR A 34 -16.02 2.49 1.14
CA TYR A 34 -15.60 1.70 2.29
C TYR A 34 -14.09 1.48 2.25
N ALA A 35 -13.47 1.53 3.41
CA ALA A 35 -12.08 1.14 3.59
C ALA A 35 -12.00 -0.29 4.15
N MET A 36 -11.16 -1.13 3.53
CA MET A 36 -10.76 -2.44 4.01
C MET A 36 -9.36 -2.31 4.60
N LEU A 37 -9.27 -2.17 5.91
CA LEU A 37 -8.00 -1.91 6.58
C LEU A 37 -7.34 -3.21 7.00
N GLY A 38 -6.09 -3.38 6.57
CA GLY A 38 -5.20 -4.44 7.00
C GLY A 38 -4.46 -4.10 8.30
N PRO A 39 -3.77 -5.08 8.90
CA PRO A 39 -2.85 -4.81 10.00
C PRO A 39 -1.64 -4.02 9.49
N THR A 40 -1.01 -3.28 10.40
CA THR A 40 0.29 -2.65 10.16
C THR A 40 1.44 -3.66 10.28
N GLY A 41 2.64 -3.27 9.97
CA GLY A 41 3.83 -4.11 10.02
C GLY A 41 4.38 -4.44 8.62
N ILE A 42 5.47 -5.19 8.58
CA ILE A 42 6.05 -5.70 7.33
C ILE A 42 5.47 -7.08 6.98
N PRO A 43 5.39 -7.46 5.69
CA PRO A 43 5.02 -8.82 5.30
C PRO A 43 5.87 -9.88 6.00
N ASN A 44 5.23 -10.83 6.68
CA ASN A 44 5.87 -11.91 7.42
C ASN A 44 4.99 -13.18 7.47
N LYS A 45 5.44 -14.22 8.19
CA LYS A 45 4.73 -15.49 8.28
C LYS A 45 3.41 -15.41 9.04
N ASP A 46 3.29 -14.48 10.02
CA ASP A 46 2.11 -14.36 10.85
C ASP A 46 0.98 -13.62 10.15
N ASN A 47 1.29 -12.51 9.46
CA ASN A 47 0.30 -11.78 8.65
C ASN A 47 0.15 -12.35 7.24
N ARG A 48 1.01 -13.28 6.81
CA ARG A 48 1.01 -13.95 5.51
C ARG A 48 0.97 -12.96 4.33
N GLY A 49 1.54 -11.76 4.53
CA GLY A 49 1.61 -10.70 3.54
C GLY A 49 0.40 -9.76 3.51
N PHE A 50 -0.64 -9.98 4.30
CA PHE A 50 -1.73 -9.02 4.42
C PHE A 50 -1.32 -7.88 5.35
N VAL A 51 -1.02 -6.72 4.79
CA VAL A 51 -0.52 -5.54 5.53
C VAL A 51 -1.01 -4.21 4.98
N ASN A 52 -1.66 -4.20 3.80
CA ASN A 52 -2.10 -2.97 3.13
C ASN A 52 -3.58 -2.68 3.35
N ASN A 53 -3.97 -1.46 3.03
CA ASN A 53 -5.36 -1.02 2.96
C ASN A 53 -5.88 -1.08 1.51
N ASN A 54 -7.21 -1.17 1.37
CA ASN A 54 -7.89 -1.14 0.08
C ASN A 54 -9.10 -0.23 0.17
N LEU A 55 -9.37 0.59 -0.87
CA LEU A 55 -10.60 1.37 -0.95
C LEU A 55 -11.58 0.68 -1.89
N VAL A 56 -12.79 0.49 -1.41
CA VAL A 56 -13.93 -0.05 -2.17
C VAL A 56 -14.87 1.08 -2.52
N ILE A 57 -15.06 1.33 -3.80
CA ILE A 57 -15.96 2.35 -4.32
C ILE A 57 -17.07 1.63 -5.09
N ILE A 58 -18.30 1.70 -4.57
CA ILE A 58 -19.45 1.03 -5.17
C ILE A 58 -20.03 1.95 -6.24
N GLY A 59 -19.91 1.52 -7.50
CA GLY A 59 -20.48 2.20 -8.65
C GLY A 59 -21.81 1.59 -9.10
N ASP A 60 -22.28 1.96 -10.30
CA ASP A 60 -23.61 1.59 -10.81
C ASP A 60 -23.76 0.07 -10.98
N GLU A 61 -22.85 -0.59 -11.70
CA GLU A 61 -22.91 -2.01 -12.02
C GLU A 61 -21.79 -2.83 -11.36
N GLY A 62 -20.76 -2.18 -10.79
CA GLY A 62 -19.59 -2.83 -10.25
C GLY A 62 -18.85 -2.01 -9.21
N ILE A 63 -17.75 -2.57 -8.75
CA ILE A 63 -16.86 -1.99 -7.76
C ILE A 63 -15.59 -1.50 -8.46
N ILE A 64 -15.13 -0.32 -8.08
CA ILE A 64 -13.77 0.13 -8.29
C ILE A 64 -12.99 -0.18 -7.01
N LEU A 65 -11.96 -1.01 -7.11
CA LEU A 65 -11.09 -1.39 -6.00
C LEU A 65 -9.75 -0.64 -6.12
N VAL A 66 -9.35 0.08 -5.08
CA VAL A 66 -8.00 0.65 -5.02
C VAL A 66 -7.10 -0.30 -4.27
N ASP A 67 -6.05 -0.76 -4.94
CA ASP A 67 -5.13 -1.82 -4.55
C ASP A 67 -5.81 -3.17 -4.33
N ALA A 68 -5.04 -4.26 -4.37
CA ALA A 68 -5.61 -5.60 -4.39
C ALA A 68 -4.93 -6.60 -3.41
N GLY A 69 -3.99 -6.12 -2.61
CA GLY A 69 -3.24 -6.97 -1.68
C GLY A 69 -2.02 -7.64 -2.31
N SER A 70 -1.35 -8.45 -1.51
CA SER A 70 0.00 -8.97 -1.78
C SER A 70 0.05 -10.28 -2.56
N HIS A 71 -1.04 -10.97 -2.72
CA HIS A 71 -1.18 -12.20 -3.52
C HIS A 71 -2.64 -12.67 -3.57
N ARG A 72 -2.93 -13.65 -4.42
CA ARG A 72 -4.27 -14.20 -4.68
C ARG A 72 -5.08 -14.53 -3.42
N ASP A 73 -4.49 -15.17 -2.44
CA ASP A 73 -5.22 -15.56 -1.23
C ASP A 73 -5.53 -14.37 -0.31
N VAL A 74 -4.65 -13.35 -0.28
CA VAL A 74 -4.94 -12.08 0.41
C VAL A 74 -6.07 -11.35 -0.30
N ALA A 75 -6.04 -11.26 -1.62
CA ALA A 75 -7.14 -10.67 -2.39
C ALA A 75 -8.46 -11.39 -2.15
N LYS A 76 -8.45 -12.73 -2.11
CA LYS A 76 -9.63 -13.55 -1.76
C LYS A 76 -10.14 -13.25 -0.35
N HIS A 77 -9.23 -13.07 0.62
CA HIS A 77 -9.57 -12.71 1.99
C HIS A 77 -10.22 -11.31 2.07
N ILE A 78 -9.64 -10.33 1.38
CA ILE A 78 -10.20 -8.98 1.23
C ILE A 78 -11.57 -9.04 0.53
N HIS A 79 -11.70 -9.82 -0.55
CA HIS A 79 -12.95 -9.98 -1.28
C HIS A 79 -14.06 -10.55 -0.39
N ALA A 80 -13.75 -11.47 0.51
CA ALA A 80 -14.73 -11.97 1.48
C ALA A 80 -15.26 -10.87 2.40
N ALA A 81 -14.41 -9.88 2.78
CA ALA A 81 -14.87 -8.72 3.53
C ALA A 81 -15.69 -7.75 2.65
N ILE A 82 -15.32 -7.55 1.37
CA ILE A 82 -16.10 -6.77 0.40
C ILE A 82 -17.52 -7.32 0.28
N ARG A 83 -17.67 -8.65 0.23
CA ARG A 83 -18.98 -9.33 0.14
C ARG A 83 -19.88 -9.10 1.35
N THR A 84 -19.37 -8.55 2.45
CA THR A 84 -20.23 -8.15 3.59
C THR A 84 -20.92 -6.80 3.37
N VAL A 85 -20.48 -6.01 2.39
CA VAL A 85 -21.02 -4.66 2.10
C VAL A 85 -21.73 -4.58 0.75
N THR A 86 -21.38 -5.42 -0.24
CA THR A 86 -22.02 -5.42 -1.55
C THR A 86 -21.84 -6.75 -2.29
N GLU A 87 -22.83 -7.10 -3.12
CA GLU A 87 -22.79 -8.26 -4.00
C GLU A 87 -22.27 -7.94 -5.42
N LYS A 88 -21.98 -6.66 -5.73
CA LYS A 88 -21.49 -6.25 -7.05
C LYS A 88 -20.11 -6.84 -7.33
N PRO A 89 -19.77 -7.15 -8.60
CA PRO A 89 -18.43 -7.63 -8.97
C PRO A 89 -17.40 -6.50 -8.92
N VAL A 90 -16.13 -6.85 -8.68
CA VAL A 90 -15.01 -5.93 -8.93
C VAL A 90 -14.76 -5.86 -10.42
N THR A 91 -14.94 -4.69 -11.01
CA THR A 91 -14.80 -4.45 -12.45
C THR A 91 -13.55 -3.66 -12.82
N HIS A 92 -13.03 -2.87 -11.87
CA HIS A 92 -11.82 -2.07 -12.07
C HIS A 92 -10.94 -2.14 -10.84
N ILE A 93 -9.63 -2.16 -11.05
CA ILE A 93 -8.60 -2.07 -10.03
C ILE A 93 -7.72 -0.88 -10.36
N LEU A 94 -7.59 0.06 -9.43
CA LEU A 94 -6.66 1.17 -9.52
C LEU A 94 -5.47 0.87 -8.62
N VAL A 95 -4.30 0.65 -9.22
CA VAL A 95 -3.07 0.34 -8.48
C VAL A 95 -2.34 1.63 -8.17
N THR A 96 -2.13 1.90 -6.88
CA THR A 96 -1.49 3.15 -6.42
C THR A 96 -0.01 3.20 -6.77
N HIS A 97 0.73 2.09 -6.62
CA HIS A 97 2.14 1.97 -6.95
C HIS A 97 2.56 0.49 -7.06
N HIS A 98 3.80 0.25 -7.47
CA HIS A 98 4.28 -1.08 -7.85
C HIS A 98 4.72 -2.00 -6.70
N HIS A 99 4.64 -1.59 -5.43
CA HIS A 99 5.04 -2.50 -4.34
C HIS A 99 4.09 -3.68 -4.23
N SER A 100 4.67 -4.84 -3.94
CA SER A 100 4.03 -6.14 -4.06
C SER A 100 2.79 -6.33 -3.20
N ASP A 101 2.68 -5.64 -2.07
CA ASP A 101 1.53 -5.70 -1.18
C ASP A 101 0.32 -4.90 -1.68
N HIS A 102 0.47 -4.09 -2.74
CA HIS A 102 -0.60 -3.31 -3.35
C HIS A 102 -1.17 -3.93 -4.62
N HIS A 103 -0.38 -4.68 -5.39
CA HIS A 103 -0.83 -5.10 -6.73
C HIS A 103 -0.85 -6.60 -7.00
N LEU A 104 -0.02 -7.44 -6.30
CA LEU A 104 0.09 -8.86 -6.66
C LEU A 104 -1.23 -9.63 -6.53
N GLY A 105 -2.14 -9.17 -5.66
CA GLY A 105 -3.46 -9.77 -5.52
C GLY A 105 -4.42 -9.49 -6.68
N ALA A 106 -4.11 -8.58 -7.59
CA ALA A 106 -4.96 -8.25 -8.74
C ALA A 106 -5.25 -9.46 -9.63
N GLU A 107 -4.35 -10.46 -9.67
CA GLU A 107 -4.57 -11.73 -10.37
C GLU A 107 -5.81 -12.52 -9.93
N TYR A 108 -6.36 -12.23 -8.76
CA TYR A 108 -7.59 -12.87 -8.27
C TYR A 108 -8.84 -12.38 -9.03
N TYR A 109 -8.81 -11.16 -9.56
CA TYR A 109 -9.92 -10.51 -10.24
C TYR A 109 -9.71 -10.55 -11.75
N GLU A 110 -9.81 -11.73 -12.34
CA GLU A 110 -9.43 -12.04 -13.73
C GLU A 110 -10.15 -11.17 -14.78
N ASP A 111 -11.41 -10.75 -14.50
CA ASP A 111 -12.23 -9.95 -15.41
C ASP A 111 -12.15 -8.43 -15.15
N ALA A 112 -11.36 -7.98 -14.15
CA ALA A 112 -11.26 -6.58 -13.83
C ALA A 112 -10.25 -5.85 -14.72
N GLU A 113 -10.60 -4.65 -15.20
CA GLU A 113 -9.66 -3.75 -15.84
C GLU A 113 -8.70 -3.17 -14.79
N VAL A 114 -7.40 -3.30 -15.03
CA VAL A 114 -6.36 -2.77 -14.12
C VAL A 114 -5.77 -1.48 -14.69
N LEU A 115 -5.78 -0.43 -13.89
CA LEU A 115 -5.23 0.88 -14.22
C LEU A 115 -4.09 1.23 -13.24
N ALA A 116 -3.02 1.84 -13.76
CA ALA A 116 -1.91 2.37 -12.96
C ALA A 116 -1.17 3.46 -13.74
N THR A 117 -0.13 4.06 -13.16
CA THR A 117 0.78 4.91 -13.92
C THR A 117 1.64 4.09 -14.89
N GLU A 118 2.17 4.71 -15.94
CA GLU A 118 3.07 4.07 -16.91
C GLU A 118 4.31 3.47 -16.23
N TYR A 119 4.88 4.20 -15.25
CA TYR A 119 6.02 3.71 -14.48
C TYR A 119 5.64 2.47 -13.65
N CYS A 120 4.53 2.54 -12.94
CA CYS A 120 4.03 1.41 -12.14
C CYS A 120 3.81 0.16 -13.01
N ALA A 121 3.16 0.32 -14.18
CA ALA A 121 2.93 -0.77 -15.12
C ALA A 121 4.23 -1.41 -15.62
N THR A 122 5.26 -0.59 -15.89
CA THR A 122 6.59 -1.06 -16.28
C THR A 122 7.26 -1.86 -15.15
N GLN A 123 7.24 -1.33 -13.93
CA GLN A 123 7.82 -2.02 -12.76
C GLN A 123 7.12 -3.34 -12.45
N ILE A 124 5.78 -3.38 -12.57
CA ILE A 124 5.02 -4.62 -12.41
C ILE A 124 5.44 -5.65 -13.46
N ARG A 125 5.53 -5.27 -14.73
CA ARG A 125 5.92 -6.18 -15.82
C ARG A 125 7.32 -6.74 -15.61
N ASP A 126 8.28 -5.88 -15.33
CA ASP A 126 9.70 -6.22 -15.33
C ASP A 126 10.13 -6.84 -13.99
N GLY A 127 9.48 -6.43 -12.89
CA GLY A 127 9.81 -6.85 -11.52
C GLY A 127 9.01 -8.04 -10.98
N HIS A 128 7.96 -8.50 -11.68
CA HIS A 128 6.98 -9.46 -11.16
C HIS A 128 7.61 -10.70 -10.50
N VAL A 129 8.52 -11.37 -11.18
CA VAL A 129 9.14 -12.61 -10.66
C VAL A 129 9.87 -12.36 -9.35
N SER A 130 10.68 -11.30 -9.28
CA SER A 130 11.43 -10.95 -8.08
C SER A 130 10.52 -10.53 -6.91
N MET A 131 9.41 -9.86 -7.20
CA MET A 131 8.40 -9.44 -6.22
C MET A 131 7.68 -10.66 -5.63
N VAL A 132 7.25 -11.60 -6.47
CA VAL A 132 6.64 -12.89 -6.06
C VAL A 132 7.60 -13.66 -5.16
N GLU A 133 8.84 -13.90 -5.61
CA GLU A 133 9.84 -14.61 -4.83
C GLU A 133 10.14 -13.93 -3.49
N SER A 134 10.24 -12.61 -3.48
CA SER A 134 10.47 -11.83 -2.25
C SER A 134 9.31 -12.00 -1.28
N MET A 135 8.07 -11.90 -1.75
CA MET A 135 6.89 -12.07 -0.93
C MET A 135 6.79 -13.52 -0.38
N GLN A 136 7.05 -14.53 -1.21
CA GLN A 136 7.10 -15.93 -0.78
C GLN A 136 8.15 -16.18 0.31
N ARG A 137 9.36 -15.63 0.13
CA ARG A 137 10.43 -15.75 1.14
C ARG A 137 10.05 -15.12 2.48
N ARG A 138 9.41 -13.94 2.46
CA ARG A 138 9.00 -13.22 3.68
C ARG A 138 7.86 -13.92 4.42
N THR A 139 6.87 -14.37 3.68
CA THR A 139 5.61 -14.88 4.23
C THR A 139 5.62 -16.40 4.46
N GLY A 140 6.50 -17.12 3.78
CA GLY A 140 6.46 -18.58 3.75
C GLY A 140 5.24 -19.15 3.02
N VAL A 141 4.45 -18.30 2.36
CA VAL A 141 3.29 -18.71 1.55
C VAL A 141 3.78 -19.00 0.14
N SER A 142 3.51 -20.21 -0.36
CA SER A 142 3.72 -20.51 -1.78
C SER A 142 2.45 -20.14 -2.52
N PHE A 143 2.54 -19.14 -3.39
CA PHE A 143 1.50 -18.82 -4.36
C PHE A 143 2.10 -18.94 -5.75
N GLY A 144 1.32 -19.51 -6.69
CA GLY A 144 1.79 -19.78 -8.04
C GLY A 144 2.31 -18.50 -8.70
N GLY A 145 3.39 -18.63 -9.45
CA GLY A 145 3.91 -17.54 -10.28
C GLY A 145 3.00 -17.33 -11.48
N ALA A 146 1.77 -16.89 -11.23
CA ALA A 146 0.87 -16.47 -12.29
C ALA A 146 1.50 -15.32 -13.08
N ASN A 147 1.01 -15.11 -14.29
CA ASN A 147 1.40 -13.96 -15.09
C ASN A 147 1.09 -12.66 -14.35
N PRO A 148 1.92 -11.63 -14.46
CA PRO A 148 1.63 -10.35 -13.83
C PRO A 148 0.30 -9.78 -14.35
N SER A 149 -0.54 -9.28 -13.45
CA SER A 149 -1.69 -8.46 -13.81
C SER A 149 -1.18 -7.08 -14.23
N VAL A 150 -0.59 -7.02 -15.43
CA VAL A 150 -0.07 -5.77 -15.98
C VAL A 150 -1.23 -4.85 -16.29
N PRO A 151 -1.20 -3.60 -15.83
CA PRO A 151 -2.24 -2.62 -16.14
C PRO A 151 -2.49 -2.50 -17.65
N GLN A 152 -3.76 -2.59 -18.05
CA GLN A 152 -4.20 -2.44 -19.44
C GLN A 152 -4.34 -0.98 -19.83
N THR A 153 -4.75 -0.13 -18.87
CA THR A 153 -4.86 1.32 -19.04
C THR A 153 -3.81 2.01 -18.19
N THR A 154 -3.04 2.91 -18.81
CA THR A 154 -1.97 3.62 -18.11
C THR A 154 -2.21 5.13 -18.05
N ILE A 155 -1.84 5.72 -16.92
CA ILE A 155 -1.91 7.15 -16.65
C ILE A 155 -0.50 7.73 -16.88
N PRO A 156 -0.35 8.71 -17.80
CA PRO A 156 0.95 9.33 -18.08
C PRO A 156 1.54 10.02 -16.84
N HIS A 157 2.87 10.01 -16.74
CA HIS A 157 3.58 10.67 -15.65
C HIS A 157 3.26 12.17 -15.57
N GLY A 158 3.07 12.69 -14.36
CA GLY A 158 2.78 14.11 -14.11
C GLY A 158 1.40 14.58 -14.61
N SER A 159 0.54 13.64 -15.02
CA SER A 159 -0.81 14.00 -15.51
C SER A 159 -1.85 13.98 -14.40
N ARG A 160 -2.90 14.76 -14.63
CA ARG A 160 -4.12 14.80 -13.82
C ARG A 160 -5.31 14.61 -14.75
N GLN A 161 -6.02 13.49 -14.58
CA GLN A 161 -7.09 13.09 -15.49
C GLN A 161 -8.40 12.88 -14.75
N GLU A 162 -9.46 13.56 -15.20
CA GLU A 162 -10.81 13.23 -14.76
C GLU A 162 -11.33 12.04 -15.55
N MET A 163 -11.90 11.06 -14.84
CA MET A 163 -12.55 9.90 -15.42
C MET A 163 -13.88 9.63 -14.72
N VAL A 164 -14.82 9.07 -15.47
CA VAL A 164 -16.06 8.52 -14.89
C VAL A 164 -16.02 7.02 -15.09
N ILE A 165 -15.88 6.28 -14.00
CA ILE A 165 -15.84 4.82 -13.97
C ILE A 165 -17.04 4.34 -13.15
N GLN A 166 -17.84 3.44 -13.70
CA GLN A 166 -19.04 2.90 -13.01
C GLN A 166 -19.96 4.01 -12.44
N GLY A 167 -20.13 5.12 -13.18
CA GLY A 167 -20.93 6.28 -12.74
C GLY A 167 -20.28 7.16 -11.66
N VAL A 168 -19.07 6.81 -11.21
CA VAL A 168 -18.32 7.57 -10.20
C VAL A 168 -17.30 8.48 -10.86
N ARG A 169 -17.34 9.77 -10.54
CA ARG A 169 -16.34 10.74 -10.97
C ARG A 169 -15.07 10.59 -10.12
N LEU A 170 -13.96 10.37 -10.79
CA LEU A 170 -12.64 10.22 -10.21
C LEU A 170 -11.68 11.21 -10.85
N GLU A 171 -10.72 11.63 -10.09
CA GLU A 171 -9.56 12.33 -10.59
C GLU A 171 -8.32 11.51 -10.27
N LEU A 172 -7.65 11.03 -11.31
CA LEU A 172 -6.43 10.23 -11.25
C LEU A 172 -5.24 11.17 -11.40
N ILE A 173 -4.43 11.28 -10.35
CA ILE A 173 -3.30 12.20 -10.30
C ILE A 173 -2.02 11.38 -10.22
N SER A 174 -1.25 11.36 -11.33
CA SER A 174 0.11 10.82 -11.33
C SER A 174 1.01 11.82 -10.63
N ALA A 175 1.41 11.53 -9.40
CA ALA A 175 2.26 12.40 -8.63
C ALA A 175 3.69 12.43 -9.18
N ASP A 176 4.42 13.50 -8.90
CA ASP A 176 5.88 13.49 -9.02
C ASP A 176 6.47 12.44 -8.07
N THR A 177 7.78 12.17 -8.19
CA THR A 177 8.43 11.17 -7.34
C THR A 177 8.21 11.48 -5.86
N ALA A 178 7.41 10.63 -5.19
CA ALA A 178 7.14 10.71 -3.76
C ALA A 178 7.62 9.43 -3.07
N HIS A 179 6.70 8.49 -2.76
CA HIS A 179 7.03 7.16 -2.25
C HIS A 179 7.73 6.28 -3.30
N THR A 180 7.28 6.40 -4.55
CA THR A 180 7.92 5.84 -5.74
C THR A 180 7.94 6.89 -6.87
N LYS A 181 8.54 6.54 -8.02
CA LYS A 181 8.48 7.39 -9.24
C LYS A 181 7.13 7.29 -9.97
N GLY A 182 6.23 6.47 -9.52
CA GLY A 182 4.98 6.15 -10.22
C GLY A 182 3.77 6.07 -9.32
N ASP A 183 3.70 6.94 -8.31
CA ASP A 183 2.56 6.98 -7.41
C ASP A 183 1.32 7.55 -8.10
N LEU A 184 0.18 6.88 -7.91
CA LEU A 184 -1.12 7.29 -8.36
C LEU A 184 -1.98 7.66 -7.15
N LEU A 185 -2.40 8.92 -7.09
CA LEU A 185 -3.38 9.40 -6.13
C LEU A 185 -4.77 9.32 -6.78
N ILE A 186 -5.72 8.74 -6.08
CA ILE A 186 -7.10 8.59 -6.54
C ILE A 186 -7.98 9.50 -5.71
N TRP A 187 -8.44 10.61 -6.31
CA TRP A 187 -9.28 11.60 -5.68
C TRP A 187 -10.74 11.42 -6.09
N LEU A 188 -11.64 11.37 -5.11
CA LEU A 188 -13.09 11.32 -5.28
C LEU A 188 -13.68 12.69 -4.92
N PRO A 189 -13.80 13.62 -5.88
CA PRO A 189 -14.16 15.01 -5.58
C PRO A 189 -15.55 15.16 -4.97
N ASP A 190 -16.52 14.34 -5.38
CA ASP A 190 -17.89 14.39 -4.87
C ASP A 190 -18.00 13.89 -3.43
N ASP A 191 -17.09 13.00 -3.02
CA ASP A 191 -17.07 12.38 -1.69
C ASP A 191 -16.12 13.12 -0.72
N GLY A 192 -15.12 13.82 -1.25
CA GLY A 192 -14.03 14.39 -0.46
C GLY A 192 -13.06 13.33 0.07
N VAL A 193 -12.89 12.23 -0.67
CA VAL A 193 -12.06 11.09 -0.26
C VAL A 193 -10.84 10.97 -1.17
N LEU A 194 -9.68 10.83 -0.56
CA LEU A 194 -8.42 10.55 -1.24
C LEU A 194 -7.91 9.15 -0.87
N ALA A 195 -7.64 8.32 -1.87
CA ALA A 195 -6.77 7.15 -1.68
C ALA A 195 -5.36 7.52 -2.14
N SER A 196 -4.40 7.46 -1.23
CA SER A 196 -3.05 7.99 -1.44
C SER A 196 -2.00 6.93 -1.70
N GLY A 197 -2.34 5.64 -1.55
CA GLY A 197 -1.30 4.63 -1.43
C GLY A 197 -0.30 5.02 -0.34
N ASP A 198 0.95 4.63 -0.51
CA ASP A 198 2.01 4.88 0.48
C ASP A 198 2.60 6.29 0.44
N VAL A 199 2.07 7.19 -0.42
CA VAL A 199 2.37 8.63 -0.31
C VAL A 199 1.94 9.17 1.05
N LEU A 200 0.92 8.57 1.66
CA LEU A 200 0.58 8.80 3.06
C LEU A 200 0.44 7.46 3.79
N VAL A 201 1.04 7.39 4.96
CA VAL A 201 0.89 6.26 5.90
C VAL A 201 0.60 6.79 7.29
N HIS A 202 -0.14 6.03 8.11
CA HIS A 202 -0.59 6.50 9.42
C HIS A 202 -0.17 5.54 10.53
N TYR A 203 0.56 6.03 11.54
CA TYR A 203 1.19 5.24 12.62
C TYR A 203 2.14 4.13 12.13
N VAL A 204 2.68 4.30 10.91
CA VAL A 204 3.65 3.41 10.29
C VAL A 204 4.83 4.23 9.81
N ASN A 205 6.05 3.78 10.06
CA ASN A 205 7.24 4.41 9.51
C ASN A 205 7.23 4.26 7.97
N PRO A 206 7.22 5.37 7.21
CA PRO A 206 7.25 5.32 5.75
C PRO A 206 8.55 4.70 5.25
N ASN A 207 8.51 4.11 4.06
CA ASN A 207 9.68 3.60 3.37
C ASN A 207 10.14 4.63 2.32
N PHE A 208 11.35 5.19 2.48
CA PHE A 208 11.88 6.21 1.55
C PHE A 208 12.70 5.64 0.39
N TYR A 209 12.91 4.32 0.36
CA TYR A 209 13.92 3.68 -0.50
C TYR A 209 13.76 3.95 -2.00
N ASP A 210 12.55 3.83 -2.53
CA ASP A 210 12.25 3.99 -3.97
C ASP A 210 11.80 5.41 -4.34
N GLY A 211 11.71 6.30 -3.34
CA GLY A 211 11.23 7.66 -3.47
C GLY A 211 12.33 8.73 -3.52
N ASN A 212 11.86 9.98 -3.44
CA ASN A 212 12.68 11.16 -3.20
C ASN A 212 12.00 12.03 -2.15
N LEU A 213 12.61 12.17 -0.98
CA LEU A 213 11.94 12.77 0.18
C LEU A 213 11.67 14.27 0.00
N LYS A 214 12.59 15.01 -0.66
CA LYS A 214 12.37 16.43 -0.98
C LYS A 214 11.18 16.64 -1.89
N SER A 215 11.11 15.86 -2.97
CA SER A 215 9.99 15.87 -3.89
C SER A 215 8.69 15.41 -3.21
N TRP A 216 8.76 14.39 -2.35
CA TRP A 216 7.62 13.87 -1.60
C TRP A 216 6.97 14.94 -0.71
N VAL A 217 7.76 15.71 0.02
CA VAL A 217 7.26 16.88 0.77
C VAL A 217 6.53 17.84 -0.17
N GLY A 218 7.11 18.12 -1.35
CA GLY A 218 6.48 18.96 -2.38
C GLY A 218 5.14 18.41 -2.90
N VAL A 219 5.04 17.09 -3.09
CA VAL A 219 3.78 16.44 -3.50
C VAL A 219 2.71 16.61 -2.42
N VAL A 220 3.06 16.44 -1.15
CA VAL A 220 2.09 16.66 -0.06
C VAL A 220 1.64 18.13 -0.02
N ASP A 221 2.57 19.09 -0.11
CA ASP A 221 2.28 20.51 -0.04
C ASP A 221 1.44 21.02 -1.23
N ASN A 222 1.86 20.68 -2.45
CA ASN A 222 1.34 21.32 -3.66
C ASN A 222 0.18 20.54 -4.28
N THR A 223 0.10 19.23 -4.04
CA THR A 223 -0.94 18.38 -4.62
C THR A 223 -1.97 17.99 -3.56
N ILE A 224 -1.55 17.29 -2.51
CA ILE A 224 -2.51 16.72 -1.54
C ILE A 224 -3.20 17.81 -0.73
N LEU A 225 -2.44 18.74 -0.13
CA LEU A 225 -3.01 19.81 0.70
C LEU A 225 -3.79 20.86 -0.10
N SER A 226 -3.72 20.84 -1.44
CA SER A 226 -4.56 21.67 -2.31
C SER A 226 -5.99 21.12 -2.51
N LEU A 227 -6.22 19.85 -2.17
CA LEU A 227 -7.52 19.19 -2.32
C LEU A 227 -8.42 19.49 -1.11
N PRO A 228 -9.75 19.64 -1.30
CA PRO A 228 -10.69 19.81 -0.20
C PRO A 228 -11.01 18.48 0.49
N ILE A 229 -9.97 17.88 1.08
CA ILE A 229 -10.01 16.54 1.68
C ILE A 229 -10.89 16.53 2.93
N LYS A 230 -11.79 15.53 3.02
CA LYS A 230 -12.52 15.17 4.24
C LYS A 230 -11.91 13.93 4.90
N THR A 231 -11.50 12.96 4.09
CA THR A 231 -10.94 11.68 4.57
C THR A 231 -9.88 11.17 3.60
N VAL A 232 -8.78 10.68 4.15
CA VAL A 232 -7.76 9.96 3.38
C VAL A 232 -7.76 8.49 3.77
N MET A 233 -7.74 7.61 2.78
CA MET A 233 -7.32 6.21 2.96
C MET A 233 -5.83 6.13 2.62
N PRO A 234 -4.95 6.01 3.64
CA PRO A 234 -3.52 5.78 3.42
C PRO A 234 -3.25 4.34 2.97
N GLY A 235 -2.09 4.09 2.41
CA GLY A 235 -1.71 2.71 2.02
C GLY A 235 -1.61 1.76 3.20
N HIS A 236 -1.22 2.28 4.37
CA HIS A 236 -1.12 1.53 5.63
C HIS A 236 -1.61 2.35 6.82
N GLY A 237 -2.19 1.64 7.79
CA GLY A 237 -2.69 2.21 9.04
C GLY A 237 -4.12 2.76 8.97
N PRO A 238 -4.61 3.41 10.03
CA PRO A 238 -5.98 3.91 10.08
C PRO A 238 -6.24 5.06 9.10
N LEU A 239 -7.53 5.33 8.82
CA LEU A 239 -7.94 6.50 8.04
C LEU A 239 -7.36 7.79 8.63
N MET A 240 -7.10 8.78 7.77
CA MET A 240 -6.53 10.08 8.15
C MET A 240 -7.54 11.20 7.91
N GLN A 241 -7.43 12.23 8.74
CA GLN A 241 -8.06 13.53 8.55
C GLN A 241 -6.98 14.55 8.11
N LEU A 242 -7.39 15.75 7.73
CA LEU A 242 -6.47 16.79 7.27
C LEU A 242 -5.32 17.07 8.26
N ASP A 243 -5.62 17.10 9.56
CA ASP A 243 -4.60 17.33 10.61
C ASP A 243 -3.57 16.19 10.67
N ASP A 244 -3.96 14.96 10.34
CA ASP A 244 -3.05 13.82 10.26
C ASP A 244 -2.10 13.96 9.06
N VAL A 245 -2.62 14.42 7.93
CA VAL A 245 -1.82 14.71 6.73
C VAL A 245 -0.79 15.80 7.02
N ILE A 246 -1.20 16.89 7.69
CA ILE A 246 -0.30 17.98 8.09
C ILE A 246 0.79 17.46 9.04
N ARG A 247 0.43 16.62 10.03
CA ARG A 247 1.42 15.99 10.93
C ARG A 247 2.41 15.12 10.18
N PHE A 248 1.93 14.28 9.26
CA PHE A 248 2.79 13.44 8.42
C PHE A 248 3.74 14.28 7.58
N ARG A 249 3.21 15.32 6.90
CA ARG A 249 4.01 16.27 6.11
C ARG A 249 5.12 16.91 6.94
N ASN A 250 4.80 17.41 8.13
CA ASN A 250 5.79 18.03 9.00
C ASN A 250 6.87 17.02 9.43
N MET A 251 6.45 15.80 9.79
CA MET A 251 7.36 14.74 10.19
C MET A 251 8.40 14.39 9.10
N ILE A 252 7.96 14.24 7.83
CA ILE A 252 8.87 13.94 6.73
C ILE A 252 9.69 15.16 6.31
N GLY A 253 9.12 16.36 6.43
CA GLY A 253 9.82 17.62 6.17
C GLY A 253 10.93 17.89 7.20
N ASP A 254 10.66 17.68 8.49
CA ASP A 254 11.64 17.79 9.57
C ASP A 254 12.77 16.76 9.40
N PHE A 255 12.42 15.56 8.92
CA PHE A 255 13.42 14.54 8.61
C PHE A 255 14.39 15.02 7.54
N TYR A 256 13.86 15.48 6.39
CA TYR A 256 14.69 15.96 5.28
C TYR A 256 15.55 17.16 5.72
N SER A 257 14.95 18.18 6.33
CA SER A 257 15.65 19.40 6.74
C SER A 257 16.73 19.15 7.80
N THR A 258 16.51 18.17 8.70
CA THR A 258 17.53 17.77 9.68
C THR A 258 18.74 17.13 8.99
N VAL A 259 18.51 16.23 8.05
CA VAL A 259 19.59 15.59 7.29
C VAL A 259 20.36 16.63 6.46
N GLU A 260 19.64 17.48 5.71
CA GLU A 260 20.22 18.53 4.86
C GLU A 260 21.07 19.50 5.69
N LYS A 261 20.59 19.93 6.86
CA LYS A 261 21.34 20.81 7.77
C LYS A 261 22.64 20.17 8.23
N ILE A 262 22.60 18.90 8.69
CA ILE A 262 23.80 18.20 9.19
C ILE A 262 24.83 18.07 8.07
N TYR A 263 24.39 17.72 6.86
CA TYR A 263 25.25 17.60 5.69
C TYR A 263 25.92 18.94 5.35
N LEU A 264 25.17 20.04 5.31
CA LEU A 264 25.68 21.39 4.98
C LEU A 264 26.61 21.98 6.07
N GLU A 265 26.53 21.46 7.29
CA GLU A 265 27.39 21.83 8.42
C GLU A 265 28.63 20.90 8.54
N ASP A 266 28.98 20.16 7.48
CA ASP A 266 30.10 19.19 7.44
C ASP A 266 29.98 18.07 8.51
N GLY A 267 28.76 17.72 8.94
CA GLY A 267 28.48 16.62 9.85
C GLY A 267 28.51 15.25 9.17
N GLU A 268 28.25 14.20 9.94
CA GLU A 268 28.26 12.81 9.48
C GLU A 268 26.83 12.21 9.52
N GLU A 269 26.53 11.20 8.66
CA GLU A 269 25.28 10.46 8.67
C GLU A 269 24.92 9.96 10.10
N ALA A 270 25.92 9.55 10.87
CA ALA A 270 25.74 9.06 12.24
C ALA A 270 25.16 10.13 13.21
N ASP A 271 25.33 11.41 12.89
CA ASP A 271 24.82 12.51 13.71
C ASP A 271 23.31 12.72 13.52
N VAL A 272 22.76 12.26 12.41
CA VAL A 272 21.31 12.37 12.13
C VAL A 272 20.47 11.77 13.26
N ARG A 273 20.84 10.59 13.77
CA ARG A 273 20.13 9.92 14.87
C ARG A 273 20.10 10.72 16.18
N LYS A 274 21.08 11.58 16.40
CA LYS A 274 21.18 12.42 17.61
C LYS A 274 20.32 13.68 17.51
N ASN A 275 20.03 14.12 16.29
CA ASN A 275 19.38 15.40 16.00
C ASN A 275 17.91 15.27 15.57
N LEU A 276 17.48 14.08 15.13
CA LEU A 276 16.07 13.80 14.87
C LEU A 276 15.30 13.60 16.16
N ASP A 277 14.08 14.15 16.24
CA ASP A 277 13.11 13.77 17.28
C ASP A 277 12.58 12.36 16.99
N LEU A 278 13.34 11.35 17.42
CA LEU A 278 13.02 9.95 17.20
C LEU A 278 11.83 9.44 18.03
N GLU A 279 11.34 10.19 19.03
CA GLU A 279 10.27 9.70 19.91
C GLU A 279 8.94 9.51 19.16
N GLN A 280 8.62 10.40 18.22
CA GLN A 280 7.45 10.21 17.37
C GLN A 280 7.60 9.00 16.42
N TRP A 281 8.83 8.76 15.89
CA TRP A 281 9.11 7.63 14.98
C TRP A 281 9.04 6.29 15.70
N LYS A 282 9.55 6.20 16.93
CA LYS A 282 9.53 4.98 17.75
C LYS A 282 8.12 4.51 18.12
N ARG A 283 7.15 5.42 18.15
CA ARG A 283 5.74 5.11 18.46
C ARG A 283 4.98 4.50 17.28
N MET A 284 5.58 4.52 16.09
CA MET A 284 5.01 4.00 14.87
C MET A 284 5.56 2.61 14.57
N ASP A 285 4.74 1.76 13.96
CA ASP A 285 5.17 0.45 13.49
C ASP A 285 6.32 0.55 12.47
N ARG A 286 7.08 -0.51 12.30
CA ARG A 286 8.23 -0.64 11.39
C ARG A 286 9.47 0.20 11.77
N TYR A 287 9.52 0.84 12.95
CA TYR A 287 10.64 1.74 13.32
C TYR A 287 12.01 1.07 13.14
N ASP A 288 12.25 -0.08 13.79
CA ASP A 288 13.55 -0.75 13.75
C ASP A 288 13.94 -1.20 12.34
N ALA A 289 12.95 -1.54 11.51
CA ALA A 289 13.18 -1.99 10.14
C ALA A 289 13.50 -0.82 9.18
N MET A 290 12.98 0.38 9.47
CA MET A 290 12.99 1.49 8.50
C MET A 290 13.97 2.60 8.86
N ILE A 291 14.11 2.99 10.14
CA ILE A 291 14.82 4.23 10.50
C ILE A 291 16.24 4.33 9.97
N GLY A 292 17.04 3.25 10.07
CA GLY A 292 18.42 3.24 9.57
C GLY A 292 18.53 3.37 8.06
N ARG A 293 17.64 2.65 7.37
CA ARG A 293 17.57 2.68 5.89
C ARG A 293 17.11 4.05 5.39
N ASN A 294 16.14 4.65 6.07
CA ASN A 294 15.62 5.97 5.75
C ASN A 294 16.68 7.06 5.94
N ILE A 295 17.46 7.01 7.03
CA ILE A 295 18.58 7.95 7.26
C ILE A 295 19.58 7.84 6.12
N ASN A 296 20.06 6.64 5.83
CA ASN A 296 21.02 6.42 4.75
C ASN A 296 20.49 6.89 3.38
N LYS A 297 19.24 6.56 3.07
CA LYS A 297 18.62 6.97 1.80
C LYS A 297 18.54 8.48 1.64
N VAL A 298 18.11 9.20 2.68
CA VAL A 298 17.98 10.66 2.63
C VAL A 298 19.36 11.35 2.67
N TRP A 299 20.32 10.74 3.36
CA TRP A 299 21.71 11.23 3.32
C TRP A 299 22.27 11.23 1.90
N LEU A 300 22.14 10.11 1.19
CA LEU A 300 22.58 9.99 -0.21
C LEU A 300 21.82 10.93 -1.15
N GLU A 301 20.54 11.17 -0.89
CA GLU A 301 19.72 12.10 -1.67
C GLU A 301 20.18 13.55 -1.49
N VAL A 302 20.53 13.94 -0.25
CA VAL A 302 21.07 15.27 0.05
C VAL A 302 22.46 15.44 -0.54
N GLU A 303 23.29 14.40 -0.45
CA GLU A 303 24.63 14.38 -1.06
C GLU A 303 24.52 14.59 -2.58
N GLU A 304 23.68 13.81 -3.29
CA GLU A 304 23.46 13.94 -4.73
C GLU A 304 22.95 15.34 -5.13
N ALA A 305 22.13 15.97 -4.30
CA ALA A 305 21.56 17.29 -4.57
C ALA A 305 22.56 18.44 -4.37
N ASN A 306 23.71 18.19 -3.73
CA ASN A 306 24.74 19.21 -3.41
C ASN A 306 26.08 18.98 -4.15
N PHE A 307 26.16 17.96 -5.01
CA PHE A 307 27.25 17.76 -5.96
C PHE A 307 27.00 18.51 -7.27
#